data_b8318daf26f3fe36105a92df243d2bd9
#
_entry.id   b8318daf26f3fe36105a92df243d2bd9
#
_cell.length_a   1.000
_cell.length_b   1.000
_cell.length_c   1.000
_cell.angle_alpha   90.00
_cell.angle_beta   90.00
_cell.angle_gamma   90.00
#
_symmetry.space_group_name_H-M   'P 1'
#
loop_
_entity.id
_entity.type
_entity.pdbx_description
1 polymer ?
#
loop_
_entity_poly.entity_id
_entity_poly.type
_entity_poly.pdbx_seq_one_letter_code
_entity_poly.pdbx_strand_id
1 'polypeptide(L)'
;VVKNQDILTFDLDALSPGYIVVANVPYYITSKIVQRLMTAANKPHVAVLLVQKEVARRLAAEPGDMSLLAVSAQVYATVRLGIEVPRQFFTPPPEVDSQVVVLETRPEPLIAATDEQHFFRLVRAGFAERRKKLRSSLAGGLHLEKATIDELLQKATINPEARAQELSITDWQNLLKHTTQ
;
A
#
# COMPACT_ATOMS: atom_id res chain seq x y z
N VAL A 1 -15.44 -25.54 6.58
CA VAL A 1 -14.60 -25.84 7.76
C VAL A 1 -14.33 -24.56 8.51
N VAL A 2 -14.57 -24.52 9.83
CA VAL A 2 -14.20 -23.39 10.69
C VAL A 2 -12.86 -23.71 11.36
N LYS A 3 -11.93 -22.74 11.32
CA LYS A 3 -10.63 -22.85 11.99
C LYS A 3 -10.48 -21.70 12.98
N ASN A 4 -10.08 -21.99 14.21
CA ASN A 4 -9.68 -20.96 15.19
C ASN A 4 -8.18 -20.73 15.05
N GLN A 5 -7.78 -19.77 14.22
CA GLN A 5 -6.38 -19.50 13.89
C GLN A 5 -6.17 -18.00 13.63
N ASP A 6 -5.01 -17.48 14.01
CA ASP A 6 -4.61 -16.11 13.70
C ASP A 6 -4.37 -15.95 12.19
N ILE A 7 -5.05 -15.01 11.57
CA ILE A 7 -4.90 -14.72 10.14
C ILE A 7 -3.47 -14.32 9.77
N LEU A 8 -2.72 -13.71 10.67
CA LEU A 8 -1.34 -13.31 10.41
C LEU A 8 -0.37 -14.50 10.33
N THR A 9 -0.76 -15.67 10.83
CA THR A 9 0.02 -16.93 10.77
C THR A 9 -0.64 -17.99 9.91
N PHE A 10 -1.86 -17.74 9.41
CA PHE A 10 -2.58 -18.68 8.55
C PHE A 10 -1.81 -18.89 7.24
N ASP A 11 -1.67 -20.14 6.81
CA ASP A 11 -1.00 -20.49 5.55
C ASP A 11 -1.91 -20.19 4.35
N LEU A 12 -1.67 -19.06 3.71
CA LEU A 12 -2.41 -18.62 2.51
C LEU A 12 -2.00 -19.44 1.28
N ASP A 13 -0.79 -19.97 1.26
CA ASP A 13 -0.25 -20.69 0.11
C ASP A 13 -0.84 -22.10 0.01
N ALA A 14 -1.41 -22.64 1.10
CA ALA A 14 -2.18 -23.88 1.11
C ALA A 14 -3.60 -23.77 0.54
N LEU A 15 -4.06 -22.56 0.24
CA LEU A 15 -5.39 -22.35 -0.36
C LEU A 15 -5.37 -22.63 -1.87
N SER A 16 -6.53 -23.01 -2.42
CA SER A 16 -6.66 -23.15 -3.87
C SER A 16 -6.43 -21.80 -4.58
N PRO A 17 -5.69 -21.78 -5.70
CA PRO A 17 -5.52 -20.54 -6.48
C PRO A 17 -6.87 -19.90 -6.85
N GLY A 18 -6.91 -18.58 -6.88
CA GLY A 18 -8.15 -17.85 -7.18
C GLY A 18 -9.14 -17.73 -6.03
N TYR A 19 -8.73 -18.04 -4.80
CA TYR A 19 -9.58 -17.87 -3.62
C TYR A 19 -9.98 -16.41 -3.41
N ILE A 20 -11.11 -16.21 -2.72
CA ILE A 20 -11.64 -14.90 -2.36
C ILE A 20 -11.56 -14.74 -0.85
N VAL A 21 -11.20 -13.54 -0.41
CA VAL A 21 -11.25 -13.16 1.01
C VAL A 21 -12.43 -12.24 1.23
N VAL A 22 -13.29 -12.57 2.20
CA VAL A 22 -14.33 -11.67 2.71
C VAL A 22 -14.16 -11.58 4.22
N ALA A 23 -13.86 -10.40 4.75
CA ALA A 23 -13.53 -10.27 6.16
C ALA A 23 -14.01 -8.96 6.78
N ASN A 24 -14.53 -9.07 8.00
CA ASN A 24 -14.61 -7.97 8.95
C ASN A 24 -13.31 -7.96 9.75
N VAL A 25 -12.46 -6.96 9.50
CA VAL A 25 -11.07 -6.95 9.96
C VAL A 25 -10.94 -6.17 11.27
N PRO A 26 -10.25 -6.71 12.29
CA PRO A 26 -9.89 -5.93 13.47
C PRO A 26 -9.04 -4.72 13.08
N TYR A 27 -9.45 -3.51 13.50
CA TYR A 27 -8.88 -2.26 13.00
C TYR A 27 -7.37 -2.12 13.24
N TYR A 28 -6.89 -2.59 14.39
CA TYR A 28 -5.49 -2.45 14.81
C TYR A 28 -4.49 -3.30 13.98
N ILE A 29 -4.98 -4.28 13.21
CA ILE A 29 -4.13 -5.13 12.34
C ILE A 29 -4.45 -4.99 10.86
N THR A 30 -5.35 -4.10 10.45
CA THR A 30 -5.79 -3.94 9.05
C THR A 30 -4.60 -3.83 8.08
N SER A 31 -3.64 -2.94 8.36
CA SER A 31 -2.48 -2.75 7.47
C SER A 31 -1.63 -4.02 7.34
N LYS A 32 -1.48 -4.80 8.42
CA LYS A 32 -0.74 -6.06 8.40
C LYS A 32 -1.47 -7.14 7.59
N ILE A 33 -2.80 -7.19 7.70
CA ILE A 33 -3.62 -8.13 6.92
C ILE A 33 -3.54 -7.79 5.43
N VAL A 34 -3.74 -6.52 5.06
CA VAL A 34 -3.61 -6.08 3.66
C VAL A 34 -2.22 -6.41 3.11
N GLN A 35 -1.16 -6.07 3.85
CA GLN A 35 0.20 -6.41 3.44
C GLN A 35 0.35 -7.91 3.23
N ARG A 36 -0.07 -8.73 4.18
CA ARG A 36 0.04 -10.19 4.08
C ARG A 36 -0.70 -10.75 2.87
N LEU A 37 -1.94 -10.31 2.62
CA LEU A 37 -2.71 -10.76 1.46
C LEU A 37 -2.05 -10.37 0.13
N MET A 38 -1.46 -9.17 0.07
CA MET A 38 -0.87 -8.64 -1.17
C MET A 38 0.55 -9.14 -1.44
N THR A 39 1.28 -9.61 -0.41
CA THR A 39 2.65 -10.12 -0.56
C THR A 39 2.74 -11.65 -0.48
N ALA A 40 1.64 -12.38 -0.24
CA ALA A 40 1.62 -13.84 -0.29
C ALA A 40 2.04 -14.36 -1.69
N ALA A 41 2.65 -15.52 -1.78
CA ALA A 41 2.94 -16.17 -3.06
C ALA A 41 1.61 -16.52 -3.77
N ASN A 42 0.67 -17.11 -3.04
CA ASN A 42 -0.70 -17.33 -3.51
C ASN A 42 -1.60 -16.20 -2.99
N LYS A 43 -1.79 -15.15 -3.81
CA LYS A 43 -2.65 -14.00 -3.49
C LYS A 43 -4.13 -14.34 -3.72
N PRO A 44 -5.07 -13.74 -2.97
CA PRO A 44 -6.49 -13.85 -3.30
C PRO A 44 -6.77 -13.24 -4.66
N HIS A 45 -7.71 -13.78 -5.42
CA HIS A 45 -8.21 -13.12 -6.62
C HIS A 45 -8.87 -11.77 -6.29
N VAL A 46 -9.67 -11.76 -5.22
CA VAL A 46 -10.33 -10.57 -4.68
C VAL A 46 -10.32 -10.63 -3.16
N ALA A 47 -10.05 -9.49 -2.52
CA ALA A 47 -10.27 -9.31 -1.08
C ALA A 47 -11.30 -8.21 -0.85
N VAL A 48 -12.39 -8.54 -0.17
CA VAL A 48 -13.47 -7.64 0.26
C VAL A 48 -13.34 -7.47 1.77
N LEU A 49 -12.90 -6.32 2.21
CA LEU A 49 -12.58 -6.06 3.61
C LEU A 49 -13.45 -4.94 4.18
N LEU A 50 -14.04 -5.16 5.34
CA LEU A 50 -14.67 -4.11 6.13
C LEU A 50 -13.64 -3.57 7.11
N VAL A 51 -13.28 -2.30 6.94
CA VAL A 51 -12.20 -1.62 7.69
C VAL A 51 -12.68 -0.25 8.17
N GLN A 52 -11.89 0.47 8.97
CA GLN A 52 -12.19 1.86 9.30
C GLN A 52 -12.27 2.71 8.01
N LYS A 53 -13.23 3.62 7.94
CA LYS A 53 -13.47 4.48 6.77
C LYS A 53 -12.22 5.24 6.33
N GLU A 54 -11.44 5.78 7.28
CA GLU A 54 -10.17 6.44 6.97
C GLU A 54 -9.17 5.49 6.32
N VAL A 55 -9.07 4.25 6.82
CA VAL A 55 -8.14 3.25 6.27
C VAL A 55 -8.57 2.82 4.86
N ALA A 56 -9.88 2.65 4.62
CA ALA A 56 -10.39 2.37 3.28
C ALA A 56 -10.02 3.48 2.29
N ARG A 57 -10.25 4.75 2.67
CA ARG A 57 -9.88 5.92 1.86
C ARG A 57 -8.38 5.99 1.60
N ARG A 58 -7.56 5.71 2.61
CA ARG A 58 -6.10 5.67 2.45
C ARG A 58 -5.64 4.57 1.50
N LEU A 59 -6.27 3.41 1.49
CA LEU A 59 -5.95 2.32 0.55
C LEU A 59 -6.28 2.69 -0.89
N ALA A 60 -7.38 3.43 -1.11
CA ALA A 60 -7.85 3.89 -2.42
C ALA A 60 -7.37 5.30 -2.78
N ALA A 61 -6.37 5.84 -2.06
CA ALA A 61 -5.89 7.20 -2.29
C ALA A 61 -5.27 7.36 -3.68
N GLU A 62 -5.43 8.57 -4.23
CA GLU A 62 -4.82 9.01 -5.49
C GLU A 62 -3.60 9.93 -5.22
N PRO A 63 -2.80 10.27 -6.24
CA PRO A 63 -1.72 11.24 -6.12
C PRO A 63 -2.22 12.56 -5.51
N GLY A 64 -1.53 13.03 -4.48
CA GLY A 64 -1.94 14.13 -3.59
C GLY A 64 -2.13 13.65 -2.15
N ASP A 65 -2.70 12.44 -1.97
CA ASP A 65 -2.98 11.83 -0.67
C ASP A 65 -2.38 10.42 -0.50
N MET A 66 -1.44 10.05 -1.37
CA MET A 66 -0.79 8.74 -1.32
C MET A 66 -0.09 8.49 0.02
N SER A 67 0.01 7.23 0.38
CA SER A 67 0.70 6.77 1.58
C SER A 67 1.46 5.49 1.28
N LEU A 68 2.38 5.10 2.17
CA LEU A 68 3.06 3.81 2.07
C LEU A 68 2.05 2.65 2.00
N LEU A 69 0.93 2.74 2.74
CA LEU A 69 -0.13 1.74 2.71
C LEU A 69 -0.82 1.68 1.33
N ALA A 70 -1.14 2.86 0.75
CA ALA A 70 -1.73 2.94 -0.58
C ALA A 70 -0.81 2.30 -1.64
N VAL A 71 0.46 2.71 -1.68
CA VAL A 71 1.44 2.16 -2.62
C VAL A 71 1.59 0.66 -2.42
N SER A 72 1.70 0.18 -1.16
CA SER A 72 1.84 -1.25 -0.85
C SER A 72 0.66 -2.10 -1.31
N ALA A 73 -0.54 -1.56 -1.34
CA ALA A 73 -1.72 -2.27 -1.82
C ALA A 73 -1.86 -2.15 -3.35
N GLN A 74 -1.73 -0.94 -3.88
CA GLN A 74 -2.03 -0.64 -5.28
C GLN A 74 -0.99 -1.18 -6.28
N VAL A 75 0.23 -1.46 -5.83
CA VAL A 75 1.23 -2.19 -6.64
C VAL A 75 0.69 -3.57 -7.05
N TYR A 76 -0.04 -4.24 -6.18
CA TYR A 76 -0.52 -5.61 -6.40
C TYR A 76 -2.01 -5.70 -6.76
N ALA A 77 -2.80 -4.68 -6.47
CA ALA A 77 -4.24 -4.72 -6.66
C ALA A 77 -4.81 -3.40 -7.17
N THR A 78 -5.92 -3.47 -7.87
CA THR A 78 -6.82 -2.33 -8.07
C THR A 78 -7.68 -2.20 -6.82
N VAL A 79 -7.73 -1.00 -6.25
CA VAL A 79 -8.45 -0.73 -5.01
C VAL A 79 -9.68 0.11 -5.28
N ARG A 80 -10.85 -0.34 -4.83
CA ARG A 80 -12.12 0.38 -4.97
C ARG A 80 -12.82 0.50 -3.61
N LEU A 81 -13.44 1.65 -3.37
CA LEU A 81 -14.30 1.85 -2.20
C LEU A 81 -15.68 1.22 -2.47
N GLY A 82 -16.18 0.50 -1.47
CA GLY A 82 -17.55 0.00 -1.42
C GLY A 82 -18.42 0.85 -0.48
N ILE A 83 -19.49 0.25 0.02
CA ILE A 83 -20.46 0.91 0.90
C ILE A 83 -19.83 1.37 2.21
N GLU A 84 -20.30 2.49 2.72
CA GLU A 84 -20.05 2.94 4.08
C GLU A 84 -20.99 2.22 5.05
N VAL A 85 -20.47 1.85 6.22
CA VAL A 85 -21.23 1.20 7.28
C VAL A 85 -21.12 2.05 8.54
N PRO A 86 -22.20 2.77 8.90
CA PRO A 86 -22.23 3.58 10.11
C PRO A 86 -21.96 2.77 11.38
N ARG A 87 -21.22 3.36 12.30
CA ARG A 87 -20.82 2.71 13.57
C ARG A 87 -22.00 2.20 14.41
N GLN A 88 -23.17 2.78 14.27
CA GLN A 88 -24.39 2.37 15.00
C GLN A 88 -24.86 0.95 14.66
N PHE A 89 -24.40 0.35 13.56
CA PHE A 89 -24.73 -1.03 13.17
C PHE A 89 -23.83 -2.08 13.83
N PHE A 90 -22.92 -1.68 14.71
CA PHE A 90 -22.05 -2.59 15.45
C PHE A 90 -22.43 -2.66 16.93
N THR A 91 -22.19 -3.81 17.55
CA THR A 91 -22.37 -4.01 19.00
C THR A 91 -21.12 -4.68 19.60
N PRO A 92 -20.39 -4.01 20.47
CA PRO A 92 -20.50 -2.58 20.80
C PRO A 92 -20.13 -1.67 19.61
N PRO A 93 -20.65 -0.44 19.54
CA PRO A 93 -20.31 0.49 18.46
C PRO A 93 -18.85 0.95 18.57
N PRO A 94 -18.09 0.95 17.46
CA PRO A 94 -16.75 1.51 17.43
C PRO A 94 -16.78 3.05 17.46
N GLU A 95 -15.61 3.68 17.63
CA GLU A 95 -15.51 5.14 17.68
C GLU A 95 -15.76 5.80 16.31
N VAL A 96 -15.48 5.08 15.20
CA VAL A 96 -15.54 5.60 13.83
C VAL A 96 -16.37 4.71 12.91
N ASP A 97 -16.87 5.28 11.84
CA ASP A 97 -17.56 4.53 10.79
C ASP A 97 -16.60 3.60 10.07
N SER A 98 -17.17 2.58 9.46
CA SER A 98 -16.47 1.61 8.63
C SER A 98 -16.78 1.81 7.16
N GLN A 99 -15.96 1.26 6.30
CA GLN A 99 -16.21 1.21 4.87
C GLN A 99 -15.67 -0.11 4.30
N VAL A 100 -16.41 -0.66 3.37
CA VAL A 100 -15.94 -1.78 2.57
C VAL A 100 -14.88 -1.27 1.60
N VAL A 101 -13.77 -2.01 1.49
CA VAL A 101 -12.77 -1.82 0.44
C VAL A 101 -12.61 -3.13 -0.33
N VAL A 102 -12.55 -3.02 -1.65
CA VAL A 102 -12.36 -4.15 -2.56
C VAL A 102 -10.98 -4.03 -3.18
N LEU A 103 -10.15 -5.05 -2.98
CA LEU A 103 -8.84 -5.18 -3.61
C LEU A 103 -8.93 -6.31 -4.64
N GLU A 104 -8.87 -5.97 -5.92
CA GLU A 104 -8.80 -6.93 -7.03
C GLU A 104 -7.34 -7.13 -7.40
N THR A 105 -6.80 -8.31 -7.15
CA THR A 105 -5.40 -8.61 -7.43
C THR A 105 -5.12 -8.51 -8.93
N ARG A 106 -4.07 -7.78 -9.28
CA ARG A 106 -3.62 -7.63 -10.67
C ARG A 106 -3.09 -8.96 -11.17
N PRO A 107 -3.30 -9.30 -12.45
CA PRO A 107 -2.65 -10.47 -13.08
C PRO A 107 -1.12 -10.41 -12.95
N GLU A 108 -0.56 -9.20 -13.09
CA GLU A 108 0.86 -8.91 -12.87
C GLU A 108 1.00 -7.70 -11.96
N PRO A 109 1.86 -7.76 -10.94
CA PRO A 109 2.18 -6.59 -10.13
C PRO A 109 2.76 -5.46 -11.00
N LEU A 110 2.56 -4.21 -10.58
CA LEU A 110 3.13 -3.05 -11.29
C LEU A 110 4.67 -2.98 -11.20
N ILE A 111 5.27 -3.77 -10.32
CA ILE A 111 6.73 -3.84 -10.11
C ILE A 111 7.16 -5.29 -10.30
N ALA A 112 8.23 -5.51 -11.07
CA ALA A 112 8.82 -6.82 -11.24
C ALA A 112 9.35 -7.36 -9.90
N ALA A 113 9.26 -8.68 -9.69
CA ALA A 113 9.71 -9.31 -8.45
C ALA A 113 11.20 -9.04 -8.14
N THR A 114 12.03 -8.91 -9.18
CA THR A 114 13.46 -8.56 -9.07
C THR A 114 13.69 -7.17 -8.47
N ASP A 115 12.76 -6.25 -8.69
CA ASP A 115 12.89 -4.84 -8.32
C ASP A 115 12.13 -4.49 -7.04
N GLU A 116 11.29 -5.41 -6.55
CA GLU A 116 10.37 -5.17 -5.44
C GLU A 116 11.06 -4.67 -4.18
N GLN A 117 12.17 -5.30 -3.79
CA GLN A 117 12.92 -4.90 -2.59
C GLN A 117 13.46 -3.47 -2.73
N HIS A 118 14.02 -3.14 -3.89
CA HIS A 118 14.56 -1.81 -4.20
C HIS A 118 13.45 -0.76 -4.24
N PHE A 119 12.35 -1.07 -4.93
CA PHE A 119 11.17 -0.21 -4.99
C PHE A 119 10.65 0.15 -3.60
N PHE A 120 10.40 -0.83 -2.75
CA PHE A 120 9.87 -0.56 -1.41
C PHE A 120 10.91 0.09 -0.47
N ARG A 121 12.21 -0.10 -0.70
CA ARG A 121 13.24 0.67 -0.01
C ARG A 121 13.13 2.16 -0.37
N LEU A 122 12.98 2.47 -1.65
CA LEU A 122 12.82 3.83 -2.17
C LEU A 122 11.55 4.49 -1.63
N VAL A 123 10.41 3.80 -1.72
CA VAL A 123 9.11 4.29 -1.24
C VAL A 123 9.17 4.53 0.27
N ARG A 124 9.71 3.60 1.06
CA ARG A 124 9.87 3.80 2.52
C ARG A 124 10.73 5.00 2.85
N ALA A 125 11.83 5.20 2.13
CA ALA A 125 12.69 6.38 2.31
C ALA A 125 11.93 7.68 2.03
N GLY A 126 11.14 7.73 0.96
CA GLY A 126 10.33 8.91 0.63
C GLY A 126 9.25 9.22 1.67
N PHE A 127 8.59 8.20 2.22
CA PHE A 127 7.54 8.37 3.25
C PHE A 127 8.06 8.44 4.69
N ALA A 128 9.38 8.34 4.92
CA ALA A 128 9.96 8.37 6.27
C ALA A 128 9.64 9.67 7.02
N GLU A 129 9.57 10.79 6.32
CA GLU A 129 9.32 12.11 6.90
C GLU A 129 8.16 12.83 6.19
N ARG A 130 6.92 12.52 6.60
CA ARG A 130 5.67 12.99 5.95
C ARG A 130 5.58 14.51 5.69
N ARG A 131 6.18 15.34 6.54
CA ARG A 131 6.12 16.80 6.44
C ARG A 131 7.23 17.41 5.58
N LYS A 132 8.26 16.64 5.24
CA LYS A 132 9.39 17.12 4.43
C LYS A 132 9.15 16.92 2.94
N LYS A 133 9.87 17.71 2.14
CA LYS A 133 9.96 17.51 0.70
C LYS A 133 10.62 16.18 0.39
N LEU A 134 10.25 15.57 -0.73
CA LEU A 134 10.71 14.28 -1.18
C LEU A 134 12.25 14.21 -1.21
N ARG A 135 12.92 15.24 -1.77
CA ARG A 135 14.38 15.33 -1.80
C ARG A 135 15.03 15.15 -0.43
N SER A 136 14.44 15.73 0.60
CA SER A 136 15.01 15.65 1.96
C SER A 136 14.75 14.30 2.61
N SER A 137 13.54 13.72 2.38
CA SER A 137 13.21 12.39 2.90
C SER A 137 14.05 11.31 2.23
N LEU A 138 14.22 11.38 0.90
CA LEU A 138 15.07 10.43 0.15
C LEU A 138 16.55 10.56 0.54
N ALA A 139 17.09 11.79 0.65
CA ALA A 139 18.47 12.00 1.06
C ALA A 139 18.76 11.35 2.42
N GLY A 140 17.89 11.57 3.41
CA GLY A 140 18.03 10.96 4.73
C GLY A 140 17.82 9.44 4.72
N GLY A 141 16.78 8.97 4.04
CA GLY A 141 16.40 7.55 4.03
C GLY A 141 17.30 6.64 3.19
N LEU A 142 17.98 7.20 2.18
CA LEU A 142 18.94 6.48 1.33
C LEU A 142 20.40 6.77 1.69
N HIS A 143 20.65 7.70 2.60
CA HIS A 143 22.00 8.16 2.98
C HIS A 143 22.79 8.72 1.79
N LEU A 144 22.12 9.51 0.94
CA LEU A 144 22.69 10.14 -0.24
C LEU A 144 22.70 11.68 -0.07
N GLU A 145 23.62 12.33 -0.75
CA GLU A 145 23.66 13.79 -0.81
C GLU A 145 22.43 14.36 -1.54
N LYS A 146 21.94 15.52 -1.09
CA LYS A 146 20.76 16.15 -1.71
C LYS A 146 20.96 16.46 -3.20
N ALA A 147 22.18 16.83 -3.60
CA ALA A 147 22.49 17.07 -5.02
C ALA A 147 22.28 15.82 -5.87
N THR A 148 22.72 14.66 -5.38
CA THR A 148 22.48 13.37 -6.05
C THR A 148 20.99 13.06 -6.17
N ILE A 149 20.21 13.32 -5.10
CA ILE A 149 18.76 13.14 -5.14
C ILE A 149 18.11 14.10 -6.14
N ASP A 150 18.54 15.36 -6.20
CA ASP A 150 18.00 16.34 -7.16
C ASP A 150 18.23 15.88 -8.61
N GLU A 151 19.42 15.33 -8.93
CA GLU A 151 19.71 14.74 -10.24
C GLU A 151 18.80 13.54 -10.57
N LEU A 152 18.57 12.65 -9.59
CA LEU A 152 17.68 11.49 -9.76
C LEU A 152 16.24 11.92 -10.01
N LEU A 153 15.74 12.89 -9.24
CA LEU A 153 14.39 13.44 -9.39
C LEU A 153 14.23 14.13 -10.76
N GLN A 154 15.24 14.90 -11.19
CA GLN A 154 15.24 15.52 -12.51
C GLN A 154 15.20 14.50 -13.64
N LYS A 155 16.02 13.43 -13.58
CA LYS A 155 16.00 12.33 -14.57
C LYS A 155 14.65 11.63 -14.61
N ALA A 156 14.00 11.46 -13.45
CA ALA A 156 12.68 10.86 -13.34
C ALA A 156 11.52 11.83 -13.69
N THR A 157 11.82 13.09 -14.02
CA THR A 157 10.84 14.15 -14.31
C THR A 157 9.91 14.43 -13.11
N ILE A 158 10.45 14.34 -11.90
CA ILE A 158 9.73 14.59 -10.64
C ILE A 158 10.14 15.95 -10.10
N ASN A 159 9.15 16.77 -9.68
CA ASN A 159 9.42 18.05 -9.05
C ASN A 159 10.17 17.84 -7.72
N PRO A 160 11.39 18.40 -7.53
CA PRO A 160 12.14 18.28 -6.27
C PRO A 160 11.43 18.86 -5.04
N GLU A 161 10.48 19.75 -5.26
CA GLU A 161 9.67 20.37 -4.21
C GLU A 161 8.45 19.55 -3.80
N ALA A 162 8.11 18.51 -4.58
CA ALA A 162 7.00 17.60 -4.27
C ALA A 162 7.21 16.87 -2.95
N ARG A 163 6.13 16.37 -2.37
CA ARG A 163 6.14 15.46 -1.24
C ARG A 163 5.83 14.04 -1.73
N ALA A 164 6.24 13.03 -0.97
CA ALA A 164 6.01 11.63 -1.32
C ALA A 164 4.52 11.31 -1.59
N GLN A 165 3.60 11.96 -0.89
CA GLN A 165 2.15 11.78 -1.07
C GLN A 165 1.63 12.26 -2.43
N GLU A 166 2.37 13.12 -3.12
CA GLU A 166 1.96 13.68 -4.42
C GLU A 166 2.33 12.76 -5.59
N LEU A 167 3.22 11.77 -5.36
CA LEU A 167 3.70 10.88 -6.39
C LEU A 167 2.71 9.76 -6.68
N SER A 168 2.49 9.50 -7.98
CA SER A 168 1.85 8.29 -8.47
C SER A 168 2.78 7.07 -8.37
N ILE A 169 2.25 5.86 -8.52
CA ILE A 169 3.09 4.65 -8.60
C ILE A 169 4.01 4.72 -9.82
N THR A 170 3.55 5.31 -10.92
CA THR A 170 4.36 5.52 -12.13
C THR A 170 5.56 6.43 -11.87
N ASP A 171 5.41 7.48 -11.06
CA ASP A 171 6.52 8.35 -10.68
C ASP A 171 7.56 7.57 -9.87
N TRP A 172 7.11 6.73 -8.92
CA TRP A 172 8.00 5.84 -8.16
C TRP A 172 8.71 4.83 -9.06
N GLN A 173 8.02 4.27 -10.07
CA GLN A 173 8.64 3.38 -11.07
C GLN A 173 9.70 4.11 -11.89
N ASN A 174 9.43 5.34 -12.33
CA ASN A 174 10.39 6.15 -13.07
C ASN A 174 11.61 6.47 -12.22
N LEU A 175 11.40 6.84 -10.96
CA LEU A 175 12.52 7.11 -10.05
C LEU A 175 13.38 5.86 -9.81
N LEU A 176 12.75 4.69 -9.67
CA LEU A 176 13.44 3.40 -9.51
C LEU A 176 14.43 3.14 -10.65
N LYS A 177 14.03 3.38 -11.91
CA LYS A 177 14.88 3.16 -13.09
C LYS A 177 16.21 3.93 -13.03
N HIS A 178 16.26 5.03 -12.31
CA HIS A 178 17.45 5.89 -12.19
C HIS A 178 18.23 5.63 -10.89
N THR A 179 17.72 4.81 -9.97
CA THR A 179 18.40 4.47 -8.70
C THR A 179 19.10 3.10 -8.74
N THR A 180 18.90 2.31 -9.79
CA THR A 180 19.44 0.93 -9.97
C THR A 180 20.75 0.88 -10.75
N GLN A 181 21.44 2.00 -10.94
CA GLN A 181 22.75 2.03 -11.61
C GLN A 181 23.90 2.12 -10.61
#